data_9f0aaa89e726c1c68b5b8fe751460357
#
_entry.id   9f0aaa89e726c1c68b5b8fe751460357
#
_cell.length_a   1.000
_cell.length_b   1.000
_cell.length_c   1.000
_cell.angle_alpha   90.00
_cell.angle_beta   90.00
_cell.angle_gamma   90.00
#
_symmetry.space_group_name_H-M   'P 1'
#
loop_
_entity.id
_entity.type
_entity.pdbx_description
1 polymer ?
#
loop_
_entity_poly.entity_id
_entity_poly.type
_entity_poly.pdbx_seq_one_letter_code
_entity_poly.pdbx_strand_id
1 'polypeptide(L)'
;MNASFNYIFDRLCMSYPASEARAIARLVLETRFGLTPIDICMGRDRTFSLEERRDLENIVKRLSQKEPVQYVLGQTDFCGRTFSVAPGVLVPRPETEELTEWIIRDEKASGFSSPDILDIGTGSGCIAITLSQELPQAQVSAIDISPQALAIARKNAERLGAAVDFRCQDILDSPSKEQDSPLWDLSLIHISEPTRP
;
A
#
# COMPACT_ATOMS: atom_id res chain seq x y z
N MET A 1 22.00 -22.94 -2.74
CA MET A 1 20.68 -22.30 -2.65
C MET A 1 20.46 -21.93 -1.19
N ASN A 2 19.92 -20.76 -0.89
CA ASN A 2 19.75 -20.22 0.47
C ASN A 2 18.81 -21.14 1.27
N ALA A 3 19.19 -21.59 2.48
CA ALA A 3 18.40 -22.56 3.26
C ALA A 3 17.07 -21.96 3.74
N SER A 4 17.08 -20.67 4.09
CA SER A 4 15.88 -19.95 4.51
C SER A 4 14.90 -19.78 3.36
N PHE A 5 15.41 -19.52 2.14
CA PHE A 5 14.59 -19.49 0.93
C PHE A 5 13.92 -20.84 0.66
N ASN A 6 14.67 -21.92 0.73
CA ASN A 6 14.13 -23.26 0.52
C ASN A 6 13.07 -23.61 1.57
N TYR A 7 13.32 -23.26 2.83
CA TYR A 7 12.35 -23.48 3.90
C TYR A 7 11.00 -22.80 3.62
N ILE A 8 11.02 -21.52 3.20
CA ILE A 8 9.79 -20.80 2.85
C ILE A 8 9.14 -21.42 1.61
N PHE A 9 9.93 -21.61 0.56
CA PHE A 9 9.47 -22.11 -0.73
C PHE A 9 8.78 -23.46 -0.61
N ASP A 10 9.42 -24.44 0.05
CA ASP A 10 8.89 -25.80 0.19
C ASP A 10 7.56 -25.82 0.96
N ARG A 11 7.45 -24.98 2.01
CA ARG A 11 6.21 -24.86 2.78
C ARG A 11 5.08 -24.21 1.96
N LEU A 12 5.40 -23.19 1.18
CA LEU A 12 4.40 -22.47 0.39
C LEU A 12 3.97 -23.24 -0.86
N CYS A 13 4.81 -24.10 -1.44
CA CYS A 13 4.43 -24.94 -2.56
C CYS A 13 3.26 -25.89 -2.29
N MET A 14 2.93 -26.14 -1.04
CA MET A 14 1.71 -26.88 -0.67
C MET A 14 0.42 -26.07 -0.87
N SER A 15 0.51 -24.75 -0.95
CA SER A 15 -0.63 -23.84 -1.00
C SER A 15 -0.62 -22.91 -2.21
N TYR A 16 0.52 -22.72 -2.86
CA TYR A 16 0.73 -21.80 -3.98
C TYR A 16 1.39 -22.50 -5.17
N PRO A 17 1.14 -22.05 -6.40
CA PRO A 17 1.95 -22.46 -7.55
C PRO A 17 3.43 -22.16 -7.31
N ALA A 18 4.33 -22.97 -7.84
CA ALA A 18 5.77 -22.84 -7.59
C ALA A 18 6.37 -21.48 -7.99
N SER A 19 5.83 -20.84 -9.04
CA SER A 19 6.25 -19.48 -9.45
C SER A 19 5.89 -18.43 -8.39
N GLU A 20 4.67 -18.50 -7.88
CA GLU A 20 4.16 -17.59 -6.85
C GLU A 20 4.85 -17.83 -5.50
N ALA A 21 4.98 -19.09 -5.07
CA ALA A 21 5.72 -19.46 -3.86
C ALA A 21 7.16 -18.92 -3.89
N ARG A 22 7.81 -18.94 -5.06
CA ARG A 22 9.15 -18.40 -5.26
C ARG A 22 9.20 -16.88 -5.12
N ALA A 23 8.22 -16.19 -5.71
CA ALA A 23 8.12 -14.72 -5.62
C ALA A 23 7.87 -14.29 -4.17
N ILE A 24 6.93 -14.94 -3.48
CA ILE A 24 6.62 -14.67 -2.07
C ILE A 24 7.85 -14.93 -1.18
N ALA A 25 8.56 -16.05 -1.38
CA ALA A 25 9.75 -16.38 -0.59
C ALA A 25 10.85 -15.30 -0.72
N ARG A 26 11.07 -14.78 -1.92
CA ARG A 26 11.99 -13.66 -2.16
C ARG A 26 11.52 -12.41 -1.44
N LEU A 27 10.28 -12.01 -1.66
CA LEU A 27 9.70 -10.80 -1.06
C LEU A 27 9.81 -10.82 0.46
N VAL A 28 9.50 -11.96 1.10
CA VAL A 28 9.64 -12.12 2.56
C VAL A 28 11.09 -11.90 3.01
N LEU A 29 12.04 -12.53 2.35
CA LEU A 29 13.46 -12.43 2.73
C LEU A 29 14.02 -11.02 2.50
N GLU A 30 13.65 -10.38 1.41
CA GLU A 30 14.06 -9.01 1.09
C GLU A 30 13.46 -8.01 2.08
N THR A 31 12.13 -8.04 2.22
CA THR A 31 11.39 -7.04 2.99
C THR A 31 11.57 -7.18 4.49
N ARG A 32 11.53 -8.42 5.01
CA ARG A 32 11.53 -8.64 6.47
C ARG A 32 12.91 -8.89 7.05
N PHE A 33 13.79 -9.52 6.26
CA PHE A 33 15.10 -9.95 6.75
C PHE A 33 16.27 -9.23 6.07
N GLY A 34 16.01 -8.32 5.13
CA GLY A 34 17.01 -7.47 4.50
C GLY A 34 18.03 -8.22 3.63
N LEU A 35 17.69 -9.45 3.16
CA LEU A 35 18.55 -10.14 2.21
C LEU A 35 18.39 -9.53 0.82
N THR A 36 19.51 -9.27 0.16
CA THR A 36 19.47 -8.78 -1.22
C THR A 36 19.14 -9.92 -2.21
N PRO A 37 18.60 -9.61 -3.39
CA PRO A 37 18.42 -10.61 -4.46
C PRO A 37 19.71 -11.38 -4.78
N ILE A 38 20.87 -10.71 -4.69
CA ILE A 38 22.19 -11.32 -4.91
C ILE A 38 22.50 -12.34 -3.81
N ASP A 39 22.24 -12.03 -2.54
CA ASP A 39 22.49 -12.95 -1.43
C ASP A 39 21.63 -14.21 -1.57
N ILE A 40 20.37 -14.05 -1.96
CA ILE A 40 19.45 -15.17 -2.18
C ILE A 40 19.94 -16.05 -3.34
N CYS A 41 20.31 -15.45 -4.46
CA CYS A 41 20.82 -16.17 -5.64
C CYS A 41 22.14 -16.87 -5.39
N MET A 42 23.05 -16.23 -4.67
CA MET A 42 24.37 -16.80 -4.33
C MET A 42 24.31 -17.84 -3.20
N GLY A 43 23.13 -18.05 -2.63
CA GLY A 43 22.96 -18.99 -1.52
C GLY A 43 23.60 -18.51 -0.22
N ARG A 44 23.89 -17.22 -0.09
CA ARG A 44 24.38 -16.64 1.15
C ARG A 44 23.26 -16.70 2.17
N ASP A 45 23.45 -17.52 3.19
CA ASP A 45 22.51 -17.62 4.30
C ASP A 45 22.97 -16.74 5.45
N ARG A 46 21.99 -16.15 6.13
CA ARG A 46 22.22 -15.40 7.36
C ARG A 46 21.78 -16.27 8.54
N THR A 47 22.55 -16.26 9.60
CA THR A 47 22.12 -16.89 10.85
C THR A 47 21.04 -16.04 11.50
N PHE A 48 19.81 -16.52 11.52
CA PHE A 48 18.70 -15.87 12.22
C PHE A 48 18.78 -16.09 13.73
N SER A 49 18.47 -15.05 14.48
CA SER A 49 18.22 -15.14 15.91
C SER A 49 17.00 -16.01 16.21
N LEU A 50 16.81 -16.39 17.46
CA LEU A 50 15.61 -17.14 17.86
C LEU A 50 14.31 -16.37 17.62
N GLU A 51 14.35 -15.05 17.77
CA GLU A 51 13.21 -14.18 17.51
C GLU A 51 12.89 -14.12 16.02
N GLU A 52 13.91 -13.91 15.17
CA GLU A 52 13.74 -13.90 13.71
C GLU A 52 13.23 -15.24 13.16
N ARG A 53 13.64 -16.36 13.75
CA ARG A 53 13.12 -17.68 13.38
C ARG A 53 11.65 -17.83 13.71
N ARG A 54 11.22 -17.40 14.88
CA ARG A 54 9.81 -17.41 15.29
C ARG A 54 8.97 -16.51 14.39
N ASP A 55 9.49 -15.34 14.04
CA ASP A 55 8.83 -14.43 13.12
C ASP A 55 8.67 -15.06 11.73
N LEU A 56 9.72 -15.69 11.20
CA LEU A 56 9.68 -16.41 9.93
C LEU A 56 8.65 -17.54 9.95
N GLU A 57 8.60 -18.33 11.03
CA GLU A 57 7.60 -19.40 11.18
C GLU A 57 6.17 -18.86 11.20
N ASN A 58 5.94 -17.74 11.90
CA ASN A 58 4.65 -17.07 11.94
C ASN A 58 4.24 -16.53 10.56
N ILE A 59 5.16 -15.88 9.85
CA ILE A 59 4.96 -15.40 8.47
C ILE A 59 4.55 -16.56 7.57
N VAL A 60 5.31 -17.65 7.56
CA VAL A 60 5.03 -18.81 6.72
C VAL A 60 3.67 -19.44 7.07
N LYS A 61 3.32 -19.51 8.34
CA LYS A 61 2.02 -20.00 8.80
C LYS A 61 0.86 -19.15 8.25
N ARG A 62 0.93 -17.83 8.37
CA ARG A 62 -0.09 -16.90 7.87
C ARG A 62 -0.23 -16.99 6.34
N LEU A 63 0.89 -17.02 5.63
CA LEU A 63 0.91 -17.19 4.17
C LEU A 63 0.29 -18.54 3.74
N SER A 64 0.59 -19.63 4.45
CA SER A 64 -0.01 -20.93 4.17
C SER A 64 -1.54 -20.94 4.34
N GLN A 65 -2.09 -20.01 5.11
CA GLN A 65 -3.52 -19.76 5.25
C GLN A 65 -4.10 -18.83 4.16
N LYS A 66 -3.31 -18.50 3.14
CA LYS A 66 -3.70 -17.61 2.03
C LYS A 66 -3.92 -16.16 2.43
N GLU A 67 -3.38 -15.73 3.57
CA GLU A 67 -3.38 -14.31 3.91
C GLU A 67 -2.50 -13.53 2.90
N PRO A 68 -2.98 -12.38 2.36
CA PRO A 68 -2.19 -11.59 1.41
C PRO A 68 -0.82 -11.23 1.97
N VAL A 69 0.24 -11.44 1.17
CA VAL A 69 1.62 -11.21 1.61
C VAL A 69 1.86 -9.79 2.11
N GLN A 70 1.20 -8.81 1.53
CA GLN A 70 1.28 -7.40 1.96
C GLN A 70 0.74 -7.21 3.38
N TYR A 71 -0.35 -7.89 3.76
CA TYR A 71 -0.84 -7.83 5.15
C TYR A 71 0.05 -8.60 6.12
N VAL A 72 0.63 -9.71 5.66
CA VAL A 72 1.58 -10.48 6.48
C VAL A 72 2.83 -9.66 6.77
N LEU A 73 3.34 -8.93 5.77
CA LEU A 73 4.53 -8.08 5.88
C LEU A 73 4.19 -6.69 6.45
N GLY A 74 2.91 -6.28 6.45
CA GLY A 74 2.44 -5.00 6.94
C GLY A 74 2.76 -3.82 6.02
N GLN A 75 3.23 -4.08 4.80
CA GLN A 75 3.62 -3.03 3.86
C GLN A 75 3.50 -3.46 2.40
N THR A 76 3.44 -2.48 1.51
CA THR A 76 3.48 -2.63 0.06
C THR A 76 4.17 -1.42 -0.58
N ASP A 77 4.74 -1.61 -1.76
CA ASP A 77 5.27 -0.50 -2.54
C ASP A 77 4.19 0.06 -3.47
N PHE A 78 4.23 1.36 -3.72
CA PHE A 78 3.34 2.08 -4.62
C PHE A 78 4.02 3.35 -5.12
N CYS A 79 4.13 3.54 -6.44
CA CYS A 79 4.81 4.69 -7.08
C CYS A 79 6.19 4.98 -6.45
N GLY A 80 7.01 3.95 -6.25
CA GLY A 80 8.35 4.06 -5.68
C GLY A 80 8.43 4.38 -4.17
N ARG A 81 7.31 4.29 -3.46
CA ARG A 81 7.20 4.55 -2.02
C ARG A 81 6.66 3.33 -1.30
N THR A 82 7.14 3.06 -0.11
CA THR A 82 6.63 1.97 0.72
C THR A 82 5.51 2.48 1.62
N PHE A 83 4.33 1.85 1.55
CA PHE A 83 3.15 2.17 2.36
C PHE A 83 2.87 1.08 3.38
N SER A 84 2.52 1.46 4.60
CA SER A 84 1.97 0.52 5.58
C SER A 84 0.56 0.13 5.17
N VAL A 85 0.26 -1.15 5.24
CA VAL A 85 -1.07 -1.72 4.98
C VAL A 85 -1.43 -2.75 6.04
N ALA A 86 -2.72 -2.88 6.33
CA ALA A 86 -3.26 -3.87 7.26
C ALA A 86 -4.67 -4.27 6.83
N PRO A 87 -5.25 -5.34 7.37
CA PRO A 87 -6.66 -5.64 7.18
C PRO A 87 -7.52 -4.40 7.47
N GLY A 88 -8.45 -4.08 6.56
CA GLY A 88 -9.28 -2.87 6.62
C GLY A 88 -8.91 -1.77 5.61
N VAL A 89 -7.78 -1.89 4.91
CA VAL A 89 -7.46 -1.07 3.74
C VAL A 89 -7.16 -1.98 2.55
N LEU A 90 -7.60 -1.58 1.36
CA LEU A 90 -7.28 -2.32 0.15
C LEU A 90 -5.76 -2.26 -0.11
N VAL A 91 -5.17 -3.40 -0.48
CA VAL A 91 -3.80 -3.42 -1.00
C VAL A 91 -3.78 -2.72 -2.35
N PRO A 92 -3.00 -1.65 -2.54
CA PRO A 92 -2.89 -0.96 -3.82
C PRO A 92 -2.60 -1.92 -4.98
N ARG A 93 -3.23 -1.65 -6.12
CA ARG A 93 -3.09 -2.45 -7.33
C ARG A 93 -2.17 -1.76 -8.34
N PRO A 94 -1.46 -2.52 -9.21
CA PRO A 94 -0.61 -1.94 -10.24
C PRO A 94 -1.37 -0.98 -11.18
N GLU A 95 -2.63 -1.29 -11.51
CA GLU A 95 -3.47 -0.44 -12.34
C GLU A 95 -3.73 0.92 -11.68
N THR A 96 -3.75 0.96 -10.35
CA THR A 96 -3.87 2.21 -9.58
C THR A 96 -2.58 3.03 -9.64
N GLU A 97 -1.41 2.39 -9.69
CA GLU A 97 -0.14 3.09 -9.93
C GLU A 97 -0.14 3.76 -11.30
N GLU A 98 -0.50 3.03 -12.36
CA GLU A 98 -0.57 3.57 -13.73
C GLU A 98 -1.51 4.78 -13.82
N LEU A 99 -2.69 4.70 -13.20
CA LEU A 99 -3.63 5.81 -13.12
C LEU A 99 -3.01 7.02 -12.39
N THR A 100 -2.37 6.78 -11.25
CA THR A 100 -1.75 7.85 -10.46
C THR A 100 -0.61 8.54 -11.23
N GLU A 101 0.23 7.77 -11.91
CA GLU A 101 1.29 8.30 -12.77
C GLU A 101 0.73 9.10 -13.96
N TRP A 102 -0.39 8.65 -14.53
CA TRP A 102 -1.05 9.38 -15.61
C TRP A 102 -1.57 10.73 -15.12
N ILE A 103 -2.26 10.76 -13.98
CA ILE A 103 -2.73 12.01 -13.36
C ILE A 103 -1.58 12.98 -13.12
N ILE A 104 -0.48 12.50 -12.52
CA ILE A 104 0.70 13.32 -12.26
C ILE A 104 1.27 13.93 -13.56
N ARG A 105 1.32 13.15 -14.62
CA ARG A 105 1.81 13.60 -15.93
C ARG A 105 0.89 14.65 -16.55
N ASP A 106 -0.41 14.41 -16.48
CA ASP A 106 -1.43 15.28 -17.04
C ASP A 106 -1.47 16.63 -16.30
N GLU A 107 -1.47 16.61 -14.97
CA GLU A 107 -1.43 17.82 -14.15
C GLU A 107 -0.14 18.64 -14.34
N LYS A 108 1.00 17.98 -14.44
CA LYS A 108 2.28 18.67 -14.78
C LYS A 108 2.25 19.31 -16.18
N ALA A 109 1.49 18.74 -17.11
CA ALA A 109 1.36 19.26 -18.47
C ALA A 109 0.28 20.34 -18.60
N SER A 110 -0.77 20.34 -17.77
CA SER A 110 -1.90 21.26 -17.83
C SER A 110 -1.53 22.71 -17.52
N GLY A 111 -0.46 22.90 -16.71
CA GLY A 111 -0.02 24.22 -16.27
C GLY A 111 -0.91 24.85 -15.19
N PHE A 112 -1.81 24.09 -14.56
CA PHE A 112 -2.56 24.56 -13.40
C PHE A 112 -1.61 24.97 -12.27
N SER A 113 -1.84 26.15 -11.69
CA SER A 113 -0.94 26.70 -10.69
C SER A 113 -1.12 26.10 -9.30
N SER A 114 -2.30 25.57 -8.98
CA SER A 114 -2.62 24.99 -7.67
C SER A 114 -3.94 24.19 -7.76
N PRO A 115 -3.94 22.95 -8.26
CA PRO A 115 -5.15 22.16 -8.35
C PRO A 115 -5.63 21.71 -6.96
N ASP A 116 -6.95 21.75 -6.76
CA ASP A 116 -7.63 21.17 -5.61
C ASP A 116 -8.03 19.74 -5.93
N ILE A 117 -7.45 18.76 -5.22
CA ILE A 117 -7.61 17.32 -5.49
C ILE A 117 -8.33 16.65 -4.31
N LEU A 118 -9.34 15.84 -4.62
CA LEU A 118 -10.04 15.02 -3.64
C LEU A 118 -9.87 13.52 -3.96
N ASP A 119 -9.35 12.77 -2.98
CA ASP A 119 -9.27 11.30 -3.01
C ASP A 119 -10.37 10.70 -2.11
N ILE A 120 -11.32 9.98 -2.73
CA ILE A 120 -12.49 9.41 -2.06
C ILE A 120 -12.29 7.91 -1.86
N GLY A 121 -12.41 7.46 -0.61
CA GLY A 121 -12.09 6.07 -0.24
C GLY A 121 -10.57 5.85 -0.20
N THR A 122 -9.85 6.78 0.41
CA THR A 122 -8.38 6.86 0.34
C THR A 122 -7.64 5.62 0.87
N GLY A 123 -8.27 4.82 1.72
CA GLY A 123 -7.68 3.59 2.26
C GLY A 123 -6.36 3.83 2.99
N SER A 124 -5.26 3.31 2.42
CA SER A 124 -3.90 3.52 2.96
C SER A 124 -3.33 4.92 2.70
N GLY A 125 -4.03 5.76 1.93
CA GLY A 125 -3.58 7.09 1.52
C GLY A 125 -2.60 7.08 0.34
N CYS A 126 -2.42 5.96 -0.34
CA CYS A 126 -1.36 5.81 -1.34
C CYS A 126 -1.50 6.79 -2.52
N ILE A 127 -2.71 7.04 -3.02
CA ILE A 127 -2.96 8.01 -4.10
C ILE A 127 -2.74 9.43 -3.58
N ALA A 128 -3.49 9.82 -2.54
CA ALA A 128 -3.44 11.18 -2.00
C ALA A 128 -2.02 11.61 -1.60
N ILE A 129 -1.29 10.72 -0.91
CA ILE A 129 0.08 10.98 -0.46
C ILE A 129 1.02 11.12 -1.67
N THR A 130 0.91 10.22 -2.66
CA THR A 130 1.73 10.29 -3.87
C THR A 130 1.46 11.58 -4.63
N LEU A 131 0.20 11.95 -4.83
CA LEU A 131 -0.17 13.19 -5.51
C LEU A 131 0.36 14.43 -4.77
N SER A 132 0.23 14.48 -3.44
CA SER A 132 0.72 15.63 -2.67
C SER A 132 2.24 15.82 -2.74
N GLN A 133 2.99 14.74 -2.92
CA GLN A 133 4.45 14.79 -3.05
C GLN A 133 4.92 15.10 -4.48
N GLU A 134 4.20 14.59 -5.48
CA GLU A 134 4.54 14.78 -6.89
C GLU A 134 4.04 16.13 -7.45
N LEU A 135 3.02 16.71 -6.82
CA LEU A 135 2.39 17.97 -7.17
C LEU A 135 2.42 18.91 -5.96
N PRO A 136 3.59 19.48 -5.61
CA PRO A 136 3.75 20.24 -4.36
C PRO A 136 2.92 21.53 -4.30
N GLN A 137 2.40 22.00 -5.43
CA GLN A 137 1.46 23.12 -5.52
C GLN A 137 0.00 22.72 -5.31
N ALA A 138 -0.34 21.41 -5.38
CA ALA A 138 -1.70 20.94 -5.22
C ALA A 138 -2.15 20.97 -3.75
N GLN A 139 -3.43 21.27 -3.52
CA GLN A 139 -4.08 21.07 -2.25
C GLN A 139 -4.79 19.71 -2.27
N VAL A 140 -4.27 18.74 -1.54
CA VAL A 140 -4.81 17.39 -1.55
C VAL A 140 -5.62 17.11 -0.29
N SER A 141 -6.90 16.81 -0.48
CA SER A 141 -7.79 16.30 0.55
C SER A 141 -8.10 14.83 0.30
N ALA A 142 -8.32 14.08 1.37
CA ALA A 142 -8.64 12.66 1.28
C ALA A 142 -9.73 12.29 2.31
N ILE A 143 -10.73 11.56 1.85
CA ILE A 143 -11.83 11.10 2.71
C ILE A 143 -11.92 9.58 2.70
N ASP A 144 -12.35 9.05 3.84
CA ASP A 144 -12.71 7.63 3.99
C ASP A 144 -13.79 7.50 5.06
N ILE A 145 -14.67 6.54 4.90
CA ILE A 145 -15.70 6.24 5.91
C ILE A 145 -15.10 5.50 7.12
N SER A 146 -13.96 4.84 6.93
CA SER A 146 -13.29 4.02 7.94
C SER A 146 -12.26 4.84 8.75
N PRO A 147 -12.50 5.08 10.04
CA PRO A 147 -11.49 5.71 10.92
C PRO A 147 -10.19 4.90 11.01
N GLN A 148 -10.28 3.58 10.83
CA GLN A 148 -9.12 2.68 10.85
C GLN A 148 -8.26 2.87 9.60
N ALA A 149 -8.87 3.01 8.42
CA ALA A 149 -8.17 3.32 7.17
C ALA A 149 -7.46 4.67 7.30
N LEU A 150 -8.15 5.69 7.78
CA LEU A 150 -7.57 7.02 8.02
C LEU A 150 -6.42 7.03 9.03
N ALA A 151 -6.46 6.17 10.03
CA ALA A 151 -5.34 6.02 10.97
C ALA A 151 -4.08 5.48 10.28
N ILE A 152 -4.24 4.55 9.33
CA ILE A 152 -3.14 4.02 8.50
C ILE A 152 -2.65 5.12 7.54
N ALA A 153 -3.57 5.81 6.84
CA ALA A 153 -3.24 6.89 5.91
C ALA A 153 -2.44 8.02 6.59
N ARG A 154 -2.88 8.50 7.76
CA ARG A 154 -2.16 9.52 8.53
C ARG A 154 -0.77 9.07 8.95
N LYS A 155 -0.60 7.83 9.41
CA LYS A 155 0.73 7.25 9.69
C LYS A 155 1.62 7.22 8.47
N ASN A 156 1.08 6.86 7.31
CA ASN A 156 1.83 6.86 6.06
C ASN A 156 2.23 8.28 5.67
N ALA A 157 1.32 9.25 5.76
CA ALA A 157 1.58 10.65 5.45
C ALA A 157 2.68 11.23 6.37
N GLU A 158 2.58 11.00 7.68
CA GLU A 158 3.58 11.43 8.66
C GLU A 158 4.97 10.84 8.34
N ARG A 159 5.04 9.52 8.12
CA ARG A 159 6.30 8.83 7.83
C ARG A 159 6.92 9.27 6.50
N LEU A 160 6.09 9.59 5.50
CA LEU A 160 6.55 10.01 4.18
C LEU A 160 6.70 11.54 4.07
N GLY A 161 6.30 12.32 5.08
CA GLY A 161 6.38 13.78 5.08
C GLY A 161 5.43 14.44 4.07
N ALA A 162 4.25 13.85 3.87
CA ALA A 162 3.24 14.34 2.94
C ALA A 162 2.19 15.22 3.62
N ALA A 163 1.79 16.31 2.96
CA ALA A 163 0.74 17.21 3.43
C ALA A 163 -0.60 16.84 2.75
N VAL A 164 -1.49 16.17 3.48
CA VAL A 164 -2.82 15.76 3.02
C VAL A 164 -3.83 16.05 4.12
N ASP A 165 -4.98 16.66 3.76
CA ASP A 165 -6.10 16.89 4.69
C ASP A 165 -7.02 15.65 4.72
N PHE A 166 -6.91 14.84 5.79
CA PHE A 166 -7.69 13.63 5.97
C PHE A 166 -8.95 13.87 6.79
N ARG A 167 -10.13 13.51 6.24
CA ARG A 167 -11.42 13.64 6.92
C ARG A 167 -12.17 12.30 6.93
N CYS A 168 -12.82 12.00 8.07
CA CYS A 168 -13.72 10.86 8.17
C CYS A 168 -15.10 11.30 7.70
N GLN A 169 -15.52 10.82 6.54
CA GLN A 169 -16.77 11.25 5.93
C GLN A 169 -17.33 10.12 5.04
N ASP A 170 -18.65 9.91 5.14
CA ASP A 170 -19.38 9.13 4.15
C ASP A 170 -19.71 10.06 2.96
N ILE A 171 -19.26 9.69 1.77
CA ILE A 171 -19.53 10.45 0.54
C ILE A 171 -21.02 10.47 0.19
N LEU A 172 -21.80 9.52 0.70
CA LEU A 172 -23.24 9.45 0.49
C LEU A 172 -24.03 10.33 1.48
N ASP A 173 -23.41 10.77 2.56
CA ASP A 173 -24.01 11.76 3.44
C ASP A 173 -24.06 13.10 2.70
N SER A 174 -25.29 13.51 2.35
CA SER A 174 -25.52 14.81 1.69
C SER A 174 -24.88 15.93 2.54
N PRO A 175 -24.02 16.76 1.95
CA PRO A 175 -23.64 17.98 2.64
C PRO A 175 -24.93 18.74 2.99
N SER A 176 -25.07 19.13 4.24
CA SER A 176 -26.10 20.09 4.65
C SER A 176 -26.10 21.22 3.62
N LYS A 177 -27.26 21.65 3.17
CA LYS A 177 -27.52 22.61 2.08
C LYS A 177 -26.83 23.99 2.24
N GLU A 178 -25.61 24.04 2.70
CA GLU A 178 -24.80 25.24 2.79
C GLU A 178 -24.01 25.42 1.50
N GLN A 179 -24.17 26.57 0.91
CA GLN A 179 -23.79 27.03 -0.42
C GLN A 179 -22.29 27.05 -0.74
N ASP A 180 -21.44 26.41 0.05
CA ASP A 180 -19.99 26.39 -0.11
C ASP A 180 -19.41 24.97 -0.14
N SER A 181 -19.94 24.13 -1.04
CA SER A 181 -19.18 22.91 -1.37
C SER A 181 -17.94 23.32 -2.17
N PRO A 182 -16.73 23.01 -1.70
CA PRO A 182 -15.53 23.34 -2.47
C PRO A 182 -15.62 22.66 -3.84
N LEU A 183 -15.34 23.42 -4.90
CA LEU A 183 -15.17 22.87 -6.22
C LEU A 183 -13.79 22.19 -6.27
N TRP A 184 -13.76 20.93 -6.70
CA TRP A 184 -12.54 20.19 -6.87
C TRP A 184 -12.16 20.19 -8.35
N ASP A 185 -10.90 20.44 -8.68
CA ASP A 185 -10.40 20.35 -10.05
C ASP A 185 -10.27 18.89 -10.49
N LEU A 186 -9.96 18.01 -9.54
CA LEU A 186 -9.88 16.57 -9.74
C LEU A 186 -10.50 15.82 -8.57
N SER A 187 -11.37 14.86 -8.86
CA SER A 187 -11.91 13.94 -7.87
C SER A 187 -11.70 12.50 -8.29
N LEU A 188 -11.13 11.72 -7.38
CA LEU A 188 -10.85 10.29 -7.55
C LEU A 188 -11.74 9.51 -6.60
N ILE A 189 -12.40 8.47 -7.11
CA ILE A 189 -13.22 7.58 -6.29
C ILE A 189 -12.66 6.18 -6.39
N HIS A 190 -12.19 5.65 -5.26
CA HIS A 190 -11.75 4.27 -5.15
C HIS A 190 -12.75 3.48 -4.32
N ILE A 191 -13.78 2.95 -4.97
CA ILE A 191 -14.79 2.11 -4.31
C ILE A 191 -14.32 0.67 -4.42
N SER A 192 -13.81 0.12 -3.31
CA SER A 192 -13.66 -1.33 -3.19
C SER A 192 -15.05 -1.94 -2.98
N GLU A 193 -15.46 -2.89 -3.83
CA GLU A 193 -16.62 -3.71 -3.49
C GLU A 193 -16.41 -4.34 -2.11
N PRO A 194 -17.44 -4.33 -1.23
CA PRO A 194 -17.33 -5.04 0.01
C PRO A 194 -17.03 -6.50 -0.31
N THR A 195 -15.92 -7.01 0.18
CA THR A 195 -15.57 -8.43 0.09
C THR A 195 -16.76 -9.19 0.65
N ARG A 196 -17.50 -9.87 -0.22
CA ARG A 196 -18.58 -10.77 0.21
C ARG A 196 -17.96 -11.81 1.14
N PRO A 197 -18.58 -12.08 2.30
CA PRO A 197 -18.13 -13.11 3.23
C PRO A 197 -18.09 -14.51 2.60
#